data_7b02a4d7892e156031d0c2d758addd41
#
_entry.id   7b02a4d7892e156031d0c2d758addd41
#
_cell.length_a   1.000
_cell.length_b   1.000
_cell.length_c   1.000
_cell.angle_alpha   90.00
_cell.angle_beta   90.00
_cell.angle_gamma   90.00
#
_symmetry.space_group_name_H-M   'P 1'
#
loop_
_entity.id
_entity.type
_entity.pdbx_description
1 polymer ?
#
loop_
_entity_poly.entity_id
_entity_poly.type
_entity_poly.pdbx_seq_one_letter_code
_entity_poly.pdbx_strand_id
1 'polypeptide(L)'
;MKKLLIGCMAAIAALIALSGCDQDKVLYNGSSYLMFSDTLYTYAVQETNEIFKVPVSATKSVDYDRTFAVEVIDRESNAVEGKHYKILSNTVTIKAGEMSTNVEVQGIYKNIGITDSLGFVLQLVIPETEQWSMYGSETKVVMQKVCPFDIKNFTGFCKVTSTYLSSDYYPKKVDLRLITSDIVEGKENTIAIHGLYFDGYDTEISFNRDDVLEPLVEMEKDQVCATTGEAFNTIHGDGKLRISQPTAYT
;
A
#
# COMPACT_ATOMS: atom_id res chain seq x y z
N MET A 1 -16.51 60.82 -0.46
CA MET A 1 -15.16 60.64 -1.01
C MET A 1 -14.32 59.59 -0.28
N LYS A 2 -14.22 59.57 1.06
CA LYS A 2 -13.43 58.55 1.80
C LYS A 2 -13.87 57.10 1.56
N LYS A 3 -15.16 56.79 1.47
CA LYS A 3 -15.67 55.45 1.22
C LYS A 3 -15.36 54.93 -0.20
N LEU A 4 -15.30 55.79 -1.18
CA LEU A 4 -14.95 55.47 -2.56
C LEU A 4 -13.43 55.11 -2.69
N LEU A 5 -12.57 55.85 -1.97
CA LEU A 5 -11.16 55.59 -1.94
C LEU A 5 -10.79 54.22 -1.29
N ILE A 6 -11.49 53.86 -0.22
CA ILE A 6 -11.32 52.55 0.43
C ILE A 6 -11.75 51.43 -0.49
N GLY A 7 -12.86 51.59 -1.22
CA GLY A 7 -13.30 50.61 -2.20
C GLY A 7 -12.34 50.40 -3.37
N CYS A 8 -11.76 51.48 -3.90
CA CYS A 8 -10.71 51.39 -4.94
C CYS A 8 -9.43 50.74 -4.46
N MET A 9 -8.96 51.04 -3.23
CA MET A 9 -7.80 50.40 -2.66
C MET A 9 -8.00 48.89 -2.42
N ALA A 10 -9.19 48.49 -1.95
CA ALA A 10 -9.50 47.06 -1.78
C ALA A 10 -9.58 46.31 -3.13
N ALA A 11 -10.11 46.95 -4.18
CA ALA A 11 -10.15 46.37 -5.52
C ALA A 11 -8.77 46.21 -6.15
N ILE A 12 -7.87 47.18 -5.96
CA ILE A 12 -6.49 47.13 -6.42
C ILE A 12 -5.68 46.06 -5.67
N ALA A 13 -5.89 45.93 -4.36
CA ALA A 13 -5.24 44.89 -3.57
C ALA A 13 -5.72 43.48 -3.98
N ALA A 14 -7.00 43.31 -4.32
CA ALA A 14 -7.53 42.05 -4.85
C ALA A 14 -6.97 41.67 -6.24
N LEU A 15 -6.78 42.68 -7.11
CA LEU A 15 -6.18 42.47 -8.44
C LEU A 15 -4.71 42.08 -8.36
N ILE A 16 -3.95 42.62 -7.41
CA ILE A 16 -2.55 42.25 -7.18
C ILE A 16 -2.42 40.86 -6.58
N ALA A 17 -3.38 40.43 -5.73
CA ALA A 17 -3.40 39.09 -5.18
C ALA A 17 -3.71 38.00 -6.22
N LEU A 18 -4.38 38.34 -7.32
CA LEU A 18 -4.71 37.42 -8.41
C LEU A 18 -3.60 37.31 -9.47
N SER A 19 -2.62 38.21 -9.48
CA SER A 19 -1.49 38.17 -10.43
C SER A 19 -0.25 37.42 -9.88
N GLY A 20 -0.35 36.81 -8.71
CA GLY A 20 0.74 36.03 -8.11
C GLY A 20 0.71 34.58 -8.56
N CYS A 21 1.78 34.20 -9.22
CA CYS A 21 2.21 32.85 -9.66
C CYS A 21 2.07 32.57 -11.15
N ASP A 22 2.65 33.42 -11.97
CA ASP A 22 3.27 32.93 -13.19
C ASP A 22 4.70 32.46 -12.81
N GLN A 23 4.78 31.29 -12.15
CA GLN A 23 6.09 30.64 -12.02
C GLN A 23 6.45 30.15 -13.41
N ASP A 24 7.51 30.68 -13.97
CA ASP A 24 8.14 30.15 -15.19
C ASP A 24 8.36 28.65 -14.95
N LYS A 25 7.50 27.84 -15.55
CA LYS A 25 7.66 26.38 -15.51
C LYS A 25 8.98 26.08 -16.21
N VAL A 26 9.98 25.64 -15.45
CA VAL A 26 11.21 25.12 -16.03
C VAL A 26 10.83 23.85 -16.82
N LEU A 27 10.63 23.99 -18.12
CA LEU A 27 10.35 22.88 -19.00
C LEU A 27 11.67 22.15 -19.29
N TYR A 28 11.63 20.84 -19.11
CA TYR A 28 12.76 19.99 -19.49
C TYR A 28 12.94 20.02 -21.01
N ASN A 29 14.10 20.56 -21.46
CA ASN A 29 14.45 20.68 -22.87
C ASN A 29 15.50 19.64 -23.32
N GLY A 30 15.83 18.66 -22.48
CA GLY A 30 16.78 17.60 -22.78
C GLY A 30 16.26 16.54 -23.74
N SER A 31 17.01 15.46 -23.87
CA SER A 31 16.63 14.29 -24.69
C SER A 31 15.40 13.59 -24.14
N SER A 32 14.63 12.96 -25.02
CA SER A 32 13.48 12.14 -24.60
C SER A 32 13.98 10.78 -24.14
N TYR A 33 14.17 10.62 -22.85
CA TYR A 33 14.54 9.33 -22.26
C TYR A 33 13.30 8.54 -21.86
N LEU A 34 13.46 7.22 -21.90
CA LEU A 34 12.46 6.24 -21.51
C LEU A 34 13.01 5.35 -20.41
N MET A 35 12.20 5.06 -19.41
CA MET A 35 12.60 4.26 -18.27
C MET A 35 11.40 3.65 -17.56
N PHE A 36 11.61 2.62 -16.78
CA PHE A 36 10.64 2.27 -15.74
C PHE A 36 10.63 3.37 -14.68
N SER A 37 9.47 3.62 -14.07
CA SER A 37 9.33 4.69 -13.07
C SER A 37 10.04 4.38 -11.76
N ASP A 38 10.33 3.10 -11.52
CA ASP A 38 11.13 2.62 -10.39
C ASP A 38 11.99 1.41 -10.82
N THR A 39 13.02 1.11 -10.04
CA THR A 39 13.92 -0.03 -10.28
C THR A 39 13.46 -1.31 -9.61
N LEU A 40 12.52 -1.21 -8.67
CA LEU A 40 11.98 -2.33 -7.90
C LEU A 40 10.49 -2.15 -7.63
N TYR A 41 9.72 -3.16 -7.94
CA TYR A 41 8.30 -3.24 -7.59
C TYR A 41 8.01 -4.48 -6.77
N THR A 42 7.10 -4.37 -5.81
CA THR A 42 6.54 -5.51 -5.09
C THR A 42 5.13 -5.76 -5.59
N TYR A 43 4.90 -6.94 -6.13
CA TYR A 43 3.60 -7.38 -6.64
C TYR A 43 2.92 -8.30 -5.64
N ALA A 44 1.88 -7.81 -4.98
CA ALA A 44 0.99 -8.58 -4.13
C ALA A 44 0.08 -9.45 -5.00
N VAL A 45 0.40 -10.73 -5.15
CA VAL A 45 -0.41 -11.65 -5.95
C VAL A 45 -1.57 -12.16 -5.12
N GLN A 46 -2.78 -11.75 -5.48
CA GLN A 46 -4.04 -12.11 -4.84
C GLN A 46 -4.81 -13.14 -5.67
N GLU A 47 -5.72 -13.87 -5.02
CA GLU A 47 -6.57 -14.87 -5.69
C GLU A 47 -7.54 -14.25 -6.70
N THR A 48 -7.84 -12.97 -6.57
CA THR A 48 -8.67 -12.17 -7.47
C THR A 48 -8.11 -12.04 -8.89
N ASN A 49 -6.83 -12.40 -9.10
CA ASN A 49 -6.12 -12.28 -10.37
C ASN A 49 -6.05 -10.83 -10.89
N GLU A 50 -5.92 -9.89 -10.01
CA GLU A 50 -5.75 -8.48 -10.37
C GLU A 50 -4.52 -8.26 -11.24
N ILE A 51 -4.67 -7.34 -12.21
CA ILE A 51 -3.59 -6.96 -13.11
C ILE A 51 -2.67 -5.98 -12.37
N PHE A 52 -1.41 -6.36 -12.25
CA PHE A 52 -0.37 -5.49 -11.74
C PHE A 52 0.19 -4.63 -12.86
N LYS A 53 0.30 -3.34 -12.63
CA LYS A 53 0.79 -2.36 -13.59
C LYS A 53 2.18 -1.89 -13.21
N VAL A 54 3.15 -2.11 -14.10
CA VAL A 54 4.52 -1.62 -13.95
C VAL A 54 4.66 -0.36 -14.81
N PRO A 55 4.77 0.83 -14.19
CA PRO A 55 4.77 2.08 -14.92
C PRO A 55 6.05 2.28 -15.74
N VAL A 56 5.88 2.73 -16.97
CA VAL A 56 6.93 3.18 -17.88
C VAL A 56 6.73 4.66 -18.11
N SER A 57 7.78 5.45 -17.94
CA SER A 57 7.77 6.91 -18.04
C SER A 57 8.72 7.42 -19.10
N ALA A 58 8.35 8.55 -19.70
CA ALA A 58 9.20 9.34 -20.59
C ALA A 58 9.49 10.71 -19.98
N THR A 59 10.68 11.22 -20.17
CA THR A 59 11.06 12.56 -19.68
C THR A 59 10.41 13.70 -20.47
N LYS A 60 9.83 13.40 -21.64
CA LYS A 60 9.21 14.39 -22.54
C LYS A 60 8.03 13.79 -23.29
N SER A 61 6.95 14.54 -23.41
CA SER A 61 5.86 14.22 -24.33
C SER A 61 6.25 14.52 -25.78
N VAL A 62 5.71 13.75 -26.71
CA VAL A 62 5.85 13.94 -28.15
C VAL A 62 4.47 13.89 -28.81
N ASP A 63 4.35 14.35 -30.04
CA ASP A 63 3.10 14.47 -30.80
C ASP A 63 2.73 13.20 -31.61
N TYR A 64 3.44 12.09 -31.37
CA TYR A 64 3.20 10.80 -31.99
C TYR A 64 3.24 9.66 -30.97
N ASP A 65 2.60 8.53 -31.32
CA ASP A 65 2.61 7.32 -30.50
C ASP A 65 4.00 6.66 -30.52
N ARG A 66 4.49 6.24 -29.35
CA ARG A 66 5.77 5.52 -29.19
C ARG A 66 5.50 4.12 -28.67
N THR A 67 5.88 3.12 -29.45
CA THR A 67 5.71 1.71 -29.08
C THR A 67 7.07 1.04 -28.89
N PHE A 68 7.23 0.33 -27.78
CA PHE A 68 8.46 -0.33 -27.37
C PHE A 68 8.17 -1.78 -27.01
N ALA A 69 9.11 -2.67 -27.30
CA ALA A 69 9.05 -4.04 -26.80
C ALA A 69 9.50 -4.11 -25.34
N VAL A 70 8.93 -5.08 -24.63
CA VAL A 70 9.29 -5.43 -23.25
C VAL A 70 9.71 -6.89 -23.24
N GLU A 71 10.87 -7.18 -22.68
CA GLU A 71 11.42 -8.52 -22.55
C GLU A 71 11.72 -8.87 -21.09
N VAL A 72 11.79 -10.17 -20.80
CA VAL A 72 12.22 -10.69 -19.50
C VAL A 72 13.68 -11.10 -19.60
N ILE A 73 14.47 -10.69 -18.61
CA ILE A 73 15.86 -11.14 -18.47
C ILE A 73 15.88 -12.45 -17.67
N ASP A 74 15.85 -13.57 -18.35
CA ASP A 74 15.72 -14.90 -17.74
C ASP A 74 16.83 -15.21 -16.72
N ARG A 75 18.08 -14.83 -17.02
CA ARG A 75 19.23 -15.08 -16.14
C ARG A 75 19.13 -14.42 -14.77
N GLU A 76 18.29 -13.37 -14.63
CA GLU A 76 18.10 -12.59 -13.43
C GLU A 76 16.71 -12.82 -12.81
N SER A 77 15.94 -13.74 -13.41
CA SER A 77 14.58 -14.09 -13.04
C SER A 77 14.54 -15.51 -12.49
N ASN A 78 13.88 -15.73 -11.36
CA ASN A 78 13.55 -17.05 -10.83
C ASN A 78 12.05 -17.37 -10.93
N ALA A 79 11.21 -16.37 -11.19
CA ALA A 79 9.85 -16.58 -11.63
C ALA A 79 9.84 -16.94 -13.13
N VAL A 80 9.00 -17.87 -13.52
CA VAL A 80 8.90 -18.38 -14.89
C VAL A 80 7.61 -17.92 -15.52
N GLU A 81 7.68 -17.25 -16.66
CA GLU A 81 6.51 -16.85 -17.43
C GLU A 81 5.68 -18.07 -17.87
N GLY A 82 4.38 -17.93 -17.87
CA GLY A 82 3.43 -19.03 -18.12
C GLY A 82 3.23 -19.98 -16.94
N LYS A 83 4.13 -20.00 -15.96
CA LYS A 83 4.01 -20.77 -14.73
C LYS A 83 3.59 -19.91 -13.54
N HIS A 84 4.33 -18.84 -13.27
CA HIS A 84 4.12 -18.01 -12.08
C HIS A 84 3.41 -16.70 -12.41
N TYR A 85 3.58 -16.19 -13.63
CA TYR A 85 2.94 -14.97 -14.13
C TYR A 85 2.77 -15.03 -15.65
N LYS A 86 2.05 -14.03 -16.19
CA LYS A 86 1.93 -13.75 -17.62
C LYS A 86 2.10 -12.25 -17.84
N ILE A 87 2.87 -11.89 -18.85
CA ILE A 87 2.86 -10.53 -19.39
C ILE A 87 1.71 -10.47 -20.40
N LEU A 88 0.78 -9.52 -20.24
CA LEU A 88 -0.41 -9.44 -21.06
C LEU A 88 -0.12 -8.88 -22.45
N SER A 89 0.94 -8.06 -22.57
CA SER A 89 1.46 -7.58 -23.84
C SER A 89 2.97 -7.40 -23.73
N ASN A 90 3.70 -7.96 -24.70
CA ASN A 90 5.15 -7.79 -24.81
C ASN A 90 5.55 -6.46 -25.48
N THR A 91 4.59 -5.57 -25.69
CA THR A 91 4.81 -4.21 -26.18
C THR A 91 3.98 -3.22 -25.39
N VAL A 92 4.53 -2.03 -25.18
CA VAL A 92 3.84 -0.90 -24.52
C VAL A 92 3.85 0.31 -25.45
N THR A 93 2.77 1.08 -25.43
CA THR A 93 2.64 2.30 -26.25
C THR A 93 2.36 3.49 -25.34
N ILE A 94 3.24 4.50 -25.39
CA ILE A 94 2.98 5.83 -24.86
C ILE A 94 2.28 6.63 -25.97
N LYS A 95 1.06 7.05 -25.71
CA LYS A 95 0.26 7.78 -26.70
C LYS A 95 0.80 9.19 -26.93
N ALA A 96 0.49 9.75 -28.11
CA ALA A 96 0.81 11.13 -28.44
C ALA A 96 0.34 12.09 -27.34
N GLY A 97 1.23 12.96 -26.86
CA GLY A 97 0.97 13.92 -25.79
C GLY A 97 1.10 13.35 -24.38
N GLU A 98 1.16 12.02 -24.22
CA GLU A 98 1.35 11.36 -22.92
C GLU A 98 2.84 11.17 -22.58
N MET A 99 3.10 10.98 -21.30
CA MET A 99 4.45 10.76 -20.75
C MET A 99 4.58 9.43 -20.00
N SER A 100 3.53 8.64 -19.93
CA SER A 100 3.55 7.36 -19.22
C SER A 100 2.63 6.31 -19.84
N THR A 101 2.95 5.06 -19.57
CA THR A 101 2.14 3.87 -19.89
C THR A 101 2.46 2.79 -18.87
N ASN A 102 1.87 1.59 -18.99
CA ASN A 102 2.12 0.50 -18.07
C ASN A 102 2.41 -0.80 -18.83
N VAL A 103 3.35 -1.59 -18.30
CA VAL A 103 3.42 -3.02 -18.58
C VAL A 103 2.41 -3.72 -17.66
N GLU A 104 1.54 -4.52 -18.25
CA GLU A 104 0.50 -5.23 -17.49
C GLU A 104 0.92 -6.68 -17.26
N VAL A 105 0.96 -7.07 -15.98
CA VAL A 105 1.36 -8.40 -15.55
C VAL A 105 0.25 -9.02 -14.72
N GLN A 106 -0.03 -10.29 -14.95
CA GLN A 106 -0.99 -11.08 -14.17
C GLN A 106 -0.28 -12.25 -13.49
N GLY A 107 -0.31 -12.30 -12.16
CA GLY A 107 0.21 -13.41 -11.37
C GLY A 107 -0.68 -14.65 -11.46
N ILE A 108 -0.08 -15.83 -11.42
CA ILE A 108 -0.81 -17.10 -11.39
C ILE A 108 -0.80 -17.60 -9.94
N TYR A 109 -1.74 -17.10 -9.14
CA TYR A 109 -1.85 -17.30 -7.70
C TYR A 109 -1.65 -18.75 -7.23
N LYS A 110 -2.25 -19.71 -7.93
CA LYS A 110 -2.19 -21.14 -7.56
C LYS A 110 -0.79 -21.74 -7.63
N ASN A 111 0.08 -21.16 -8.44
CA ASN A 111 1.41 -21.68 -8.70
C ASN A 111 2.51 -21.00 -7.86
N ILE A 112 2.12 -20.11 -6.95
CA ILE A 112 3.03 -19.39 -6.06
C ILE A 112 2.81 -19.92 -4.64
N GLY A 113 3.88 -20.37 -3.99
CA GLY A 113 3.87 -20.75 -2.58
C GLY A 113 3.91 -19.53 -1.66
N ILE A 114 3.39 -19.68 -0.45
CA ILE A 114 3.37 -18.58 0.55
C ILE A 114 4.79 -18.15 0.95
N THR A 115 5.72 -19.10 0.96
CA THR A 115 7.12 -18.88 1.34
C THR A 115 8.03 -18.67 0.14
N ASP A 116 7.49 -18.67 -1.09
CA ASP A 116 8.29 -18.50 -2.28
C ASP A 116 8.81 -17.06 -2.38
N SER A 117 10.08 -16.93 -2.71
CA SER A 117 10.71 -15.66 -3.06
C SER A 117 10.90 -15.62 -4.57
N LEU A 118 9.87 -15.27 -5.29
CA LEU A 118 9.85 -15.22 -6.75
C LEU A 118 10.04 -13.79 -7.24
N GLY A 119 10.73 -13.65 -8.37
CA GLY A 119 10.86 -12.36 -9.02
C GLY A 119 11.33 -12.53 -10.46
N PHE A 120 11.11 -11.50 -11.24
CA PHE A 120 11.57 -11.40 -12.63
C PHE A 120 12.04 -9.98 -12.93
N VAL A 121 12.91 -9.87 -13.93
CA VAL A 121 13.43 -8.59 -14.40
C VAL A 121 12.85 -8.30 -15.76
N LEU A 122 12.22 -7.13 -15.90
CA LEU A 122 11.73 -6.59 -17.15
C LEU A 122 12.78 -5.65 -17.74
N GLN A 123 12.93 -5.70 -19.08
CA GLN A 123 13.76 -4.79 -19.82
C GLN A 123 12.95 -4.11 -20.94
N LEU A 124 13.11 -2.79 -21.06
CA LEU A 124 12.62 -2.04 -22.21
C LEU A 124 13.61 -2.17 -23.36
N VAL A 125 13.16 -2.62 -24.52
CA VAL A 125 13.95 -2.65 -25.74
C VAL A 125 13.83 -1.31 -26.44
N ILE A 126 14.76 -0.42 -26.15
CA ILE A 126 14.79 0.96 -26.60
C ILE A 126 16.16 1.31 -27.21
N PRO A 127 16.25 2.27 -28.14
CA PRO A 127 17.53 2.75 -28.66
C PRO A 127 18.43 3.32 -27.55
N GLU A 128 19.75 3.12 -27.66
CA GLU A 128 20.70 3.67 -26.68
C GLU A 128 20.56 5.19 -26.48
N THR A 129 20.16 5.92 -27.50
CA THR A 129 19.93 7.37 -27.45
C THR A 129 18.73 7.77 -26.60
N GLU A 130 17.82 6.84 -26.33
CA GLU A 130 16.63 7.02 -25.50
C GLU A 130 16.79 6.39 -24.09
N GLN A 131 17.91 5.70 -23.85
CA GLN A 131 18.23 5.14 -22.52
C GLN A 131 18.81 6.22 -21.64
N TRP A 132 18.28 6.32 -20.42
CA TRP A 132 18.86 7.18 -19.40
C TRP A 132 19.91 6.39 -18.62
N SER A 133 21.17 6.75 -18.76
CA SER A 133 22.30 6.02 -18.16
C SER A 133 22.24 5.91 -16.63
N MET A 134 21.49 6.78 -15.97
CA MET A 134 21.35 6.78 -14.50
C MET A 134 20.34 5.73 -14.01
N TYR A 135 19.24 5.54 -14.74
CA TYR A 135 18.14 4.67 -14.31
C TYR A 135 18.08 3.35 -15.08
N GLY A 136 18.75 3.30 -16.25
CA GLY A 136 18.73 2.12 -17.10
C GLY A 136 17.37 1.87 -17.75
N SER A 137 17.26 0.70 -18.38
CA SER A 137 16.06 0.21 -19.06
C SER A 137 15.43 -1.00 -18.37
N GLU A 138 15.85 -1.31 -17.15
CA GLU A 138 15.47 -2.52 -16.43
C GLU A 138 14.75 -2.21 -15.13
N THR A 139 13.85 -3.10 -14.73
CA THR A 139 13.21 -3.07 -13.42
C THR A 139 12.95 -4.48 -12.91
N LYS A 140 13.06 -4.67 -11.60
CA LYS A 140 12.77 -5.93 -10.93
C LYS A 140 11.37 -5.93 -10.34
N VAL A 141 10.61 -6.99 -10.58
CA VAL A 141 9.33 -7.23 -9.94
C VAL A 141 9.47 -8.43 -9.00
N VAL A 142 9.29 -8.20 -7.71
CA VAL A 142 9.25 -9.25 -6.68
C VAL A 142 7.79 -9.61 -6.45
N MET A 143 7.47 -10.89 -6.58
CA MET A 143 6.13 -11.42 -6.41
C MET A 143 5.96 -11.99 -5.01
N GLN A 144 4.91 -11.59 -4.33
CA GLN A 144 4.57 -12.10 -3.01
C GLN A 144 3.11 -12.55 -3.00
N LYS A 145 2.89 -13.82 -2.64
CA LYS A 145 1.54 -14.35 -2.48
C LYS A 145 0.89 -13.74 -1.25
N VAL A 146 -0.33 -13.23 -1.41
CA VAL A 146 -1.14 -12.70 -0.32
C VAL A 146 -2.32 -13.63 -0.06
N CYS A 147 -2.43 -14.10 1.17
CA CYS A 147 -3.56 -14.94 1.59
C CYS A 147 -4.86 -14.14 1.58
N PRO A 148 -5.98 -14.75 1.18
CA PRO A 148 -7.29 -14.15 1.33
C PRO A 148 -7.53 -13.78 2.80
N PHE A 149 -7.96 -12.56 3.04
CA PHE A 149 -8.38 -12.13 4.36
C PHE A 149 -9.83 -12.55 4.59
N ASP A 150 -10.07 -13.21 5.72
CA ASP A 150 -11.41 -13.46 6.22
C ASP A 150 -11.45 -13.08 7.71
N ILE A 151 -12.22 -12.07 8.03
CA ILE A 151 -12.35 -11.55 9.41
C ILE A 151 -12.84 -12.64 10.39
N LYS A 152 -13.52 -13.65 9.92
CA LYS A 152 -13.95 -14.78 10.73
C LYS A 152 -12.78 -15.56 11.33
N ASN A 153 -11.60 -15.52 10.72
CA ASN A 153 -10.40 -16.15 11.26
C ASN A 153 -9.91 -15.48 12.57
N PHE A 154 -10.41 -14.30 12.87
CA PHE A 154 -10.06 -13.53 14.06
C PHE A 154 -11.16 -13.54 15.12
N THR A 155 -12.20 -14.35 14.94
CA THR A 155 -13.34 -14.50 15.87
C THR A 155 -13.32 -15.82 16.58
N GLY A 156 -14.01 -15.88 17.70
CA GLY A 156 -14.14 -17.07 18.56
C GLY A 156 -13.19 -17.05 19.75
N PHE A 157 -12.73 -18.22 20.15
CA PHE A 157 -11.87 -18.32 21.33
C PHE A 157 -10.43 -17.95 21.02
N CYS A 158 -9.92 -16.98 21.77
CA CYS A 158 -8.55 -16.49 21.67
C CYS A 158 -7.79 -16.76 22.97
N LYS A 159 -6.54 -17.19 22.84
CA LYS A 159 -5.61 -17.31 23.95
C LYS A 159 -4.75 -16.05 24.01
N VAL A 160 -4.81 -15.34 25.12
CA VAL A 160 -4.02 -14.14 25.35
C VAL A 160 -2.88 -14.43 26.31
N THR A 161 -1.67 -14.03 25.91
CA THR A 161 -0.52 -13.96 26.79
C THR A 161 -0.11 -12.50 26.91
N SER A 162 0.03 -11.97 28.11
CA SER A 162 0.50 -10.61 28.37
C SER A 162 1.78 -10.63 29.17
N THR A 163 2.79 -9.95 28.67
CA THR A 163 4.05 -9.70 29.38
C THR A 163 4.02 -8.41 30.22
N TYR A 164 2.99 -7.58 30.01
CA TYR A 164 2.88 -6.25 30.62
C TYR A 164 2.10 -6.22 31.93
N LEU A 165 1.25 -7.21 32.19
CA LEU A 165 0.36 -7.23 33.35
C LEU A 165 1.02 -7.84 34.62
N SER A 166 2.34 -7.76 34.72
CA SER A 166 3.10 -8.23 35.91
C SER A 166 3.32 -7.14 36.97
N SER A 167 2.66 -5.99 36.88
CA SER A 167 2.76 -4.94 37.89
C SER A 167 1.93 -5.28 39.13
N ASP A 168 2.26 -4.68 40.27
CA ASP A 168 1.60 -4.92 41.56
C ASP A 168 0.09 -4.58 41.58
N TYR A 169 -0.40 -3.92 40.51
CA TYR A 169 -1.81 -3.54 40.34
C TYR A 169 -2.65 -4.60 39.64
N TYR A 170 -2.03 -5.58 38.99
CA TYR A 170 -2.73 -6.62 38.25
C TYR A 170 -2.41 -7.99 38.84
N PRO A 171 -3.37 -8.92 38.87
CA PRO A 171 -3.10 -10.26 39.37
C PRO A 171 -1.89 -10.85 38.64
N LYS A 172 -0.90 -11.30 39.41
CA LYS A 172 0.45 -11.73 38.99
C LYS A 172 0.53 -12.83 37.96
N LYS A 173 -0.58 -13.33 37.46
CA LYS A 173 -0.66 -14.38 36.45
C LYS A 173 -1.86 -14.16 35.54
N VAL A 174 -1.67 -13.37 34.50
CA VAL A 174 -2.53 -13.48 33.31
C VAL A 174 -1.84 -14.43 32.33
N ASP A 175 -1.45 -15.59 32.81
CA ASP A 175 -0.68 -16.51 32.02
C ASP A 175 -1.50 -17.23 30.95
N LEU A 176 -2.78 -17.19 30.93
CA LEU A 176 -3.64 -17.82 29.93
C LEU A 176 -5.09 -17.42 30.21
N ARG A 177 -5.49 -16.26 29.70
CA ARG A 177 -6.93 -15.97 29.62
C ARG A 177 -7.47 -16.56 28.33
N LEU A 178 -8.53 -17.33 28.46
CA LEU A 178 -9.38 -17.67 27.33
C LEU A 178 -10.41 -16.55 27.20
N ILE A 179 -10.31 -15.79 26.16
CA ILE A 179 -11.25 -14.72 25.83
C ILE A 179 -11.94 -15.04 24.52
N THR A 180 -13.00 -14.32 24.22
CA THR A 180 -13.72 -14.44 22.95
C THR A 180 -13.65 -13.16 22.17
N SER A 181 -13.82 -13.27 20.88
CA SER A 181 -13.96 -12.15 19.97
C SER A 181 -15.06 -12.41 18.97
N ASP A 182 -15.78 -11.35 18.59
CA ASP A 182 -16.87 -11.40 17.63
C ASP A 182 -16.76 -10.23 16.65
N ILE A 183 -17.37 -10.40 15.46
CA ILE A 183 -17.43 -9.34 14.45
C ILE A 183 -18.34 -8.22 14.97
N VAL A 184 -17.88 -6.98 14.84
CA VAL A 184 -18.70 -5.81 15.18
C VAL A 184 -19.65 -5.51 14.02
N GLU A 185 -20.94 -5.66 14.25
CA GLU A 185 -21.96 -5.43 13.24
C GLU A 185 -21.96 -3.95 12.82
N GLY A 186 -21.97 -3.70 11.52
CA GLY A 186 -21.96 -2.35 10.94
C GLY A 186 -20.59 -1.66 10.87
N LYS A 187 -19.51 -2.29 11.37
CA LYS A 187 -18.12 -1.81 11.20
C LYS A 187 -17.37 -2.75 10.27
N GLU A 188 -16.78 -2.19 9.22
CA GLU A 188 -16.00 -2.98 8.27
C GLU A 188 -14.72 -3.49 8.93
N ASN A 189 -14.39 -4.77 8.68
CA ASN A 189 -13.17 -5.41 9.14
C ASN A 189 -12.83 -5.18 10.63
N THR A 190 -13.85 -5.11 11.50
CA THR A 190 -13.68 -4.80 12.92
C THR A 190 -14.19 -5.97 13.78
N ILE A 191 -13.40 -6.32 14.79
CA ILE A 191 -13.79 -7.29 15.82
C ILE A 191 -13.79 -6.63 17.19
N ALA A 192 -14.67 -7.09 18.09
CA ALA A 192 -14.65 -6.81 19.52
C ALA A 192 -14.01 -7.99 20.26
N ILE A 193 -13.02 -7.72 21.08
CA ILE A 193 -12.36 -8.69 21.95
C ILE A 193 -12.91 -8.48 23.35
N HIS A 194 -13.60 -9.49 23.87
CA HIS A 194 -14.28 -9.42 25.16
C HIS A 194 -13.34 -9.70 26.32
N GLY A 195 -13.25 -8.77 27.24
CA GLY A 195 -12.44 -8.93 28.45
C GLY A 195 -10.93 -9.01 28.22
N LEU A 196 -10.39 -8.32 27.19
CA LEU A 196 -8.95 -8.34 26.88
C LEU A 196 -8.09 -7.92 28.09
N TYR A 197 -8.49 -6.89 28.79
CA TYR A 197 -7.81 -6.40 29.99
C TYR A 197 -8.57 -6.75 31.26
N PHE A 198 -9.87 -6.43 31.31
CA PHE A 198 -10.75 -6.69 32.44
C PHE A 198 -12.08 -7.24 31.95
N ASP A 199 -12.66 -8.13 32.74
CA ASP A 199 -13.98 -8.70 32.46
C ASP A 199 -15.04 -7.59 32.39
N GLY A 200 -15.91 -7.67 31.40
CA GLY A 200 -16.98 -6.70 31.17
C GLY A 200 -16.60 -5.48 30.32
N TYR A 201 -15.36 -5.43 29.83
CA TYR A 201 -14.93 -4.39 28.90
C TYR A 201 -14.49 -5.01 27.57
N ASP A 202 -15.02 -4.48 26.49
CA ASP A 202 -14.69 -4.91 25.14
C ASP A 202 -13.63 -3.97 24.55
N THR A 203 -12.74 -4.54 23.74
CA THR A 203 -11.74 -3.80 22.99
C THR A 203 -11.96 -4.04 21.52
N GLU A 204 -12.27 -2.99 20.78
CA GLU A 204 -12.44 -3.08 19.32
C GLU A 204 -11.12 -2.86 18.61
N ILE A 205 -10.82 -3.71 17.65
CA ILE A 205 -9.72 -3.55 16.72
C ILE A 205 -10.22 -3.68 15.29
N SER A 206 -9.68 -2.87 14.40
CA SER A 206 -9.98 -2.88 12.98
C SER A 206 -8.75 -3.26 12.15
N PHE A 207 -9.00 -3.91 11.03
CA PHE A 207 -7.95 -4.31 10.08
C PHE A 207 -8.04 -3.41 8.84
N ASN A 208 -7.11 -2.47 8.76
CA ASN A 208 -6.94 -1.62 7.57
C ASN A 208 -6.12 -2.40 6.54
N ARG A 209 -6.68 -2.60 5.35
CA ARG A 209 -6.13 -3.39 4.26
C ARG A 209 -5.81 -2.57 3.02
N ASP A 210 -5.59 -1.29 3.16
CA ASP A 210 -5.18 -0.43 2.05
C ASP A 210 -3.86 -0.91 1.45
N ASP A 211 -2.93 -1.34 2.31
CA ASP A 211 -1.75 -2.10 1.90
C ASP A 211 -1.96 -3.59 2.23
N VAL A 212 -2.20 -4.41 1.22
CA VAL A 212 -2.43 -5.86 1.39
C VAL A 212 -1.18 -6.64 1.77
N LEU A 213 0.02 -6.08 1.59
CA LEU A 213 1.29 -6.67 2.00
C LEU A 213 1.64 -6.35 3.45
N GLU A 214 1.23 -5.19 3.93
CA GLU A 214 1.44 -4.74 5.29
C GLU A 214 0.14 -4.20 5.90
N PRO A 215 -0.91 -5.03 6.05
CA PRO A 215 -2.16 -4.57 6.61
C PRO A 215 -1.96 -4.09 8.06
N LEU A 216 -2.55 -2.96 8.39
CA LEU A 216 -2.47 -2.38 9.71
C LEU A 216 -3.57 -2.92 10.61
N VAL A 217 -3.27 -3.08 11.88
CA VAL A 217 -4.24 -3.30 12.94
C VAL A 217 -4.35 -2.03 13.73
N GLU A 218 -5.54 -1.48 13.79
CA GLU A 218 -5.81 -0.18 14.41
C GLU A 218 -6.78 -0.36 15.58
N MET A 219 -6.58 0.42 16.61
CA MET A 219 -7.45 0.49 17.77
C MET A 219 -7.90 1.94 17.89
N GLU A 220 -9.21 2.17 17.95
CA GLU A 220 -9.72 3.52 18.20
C GLU A 220 -9.14 4.09 19.49
N LYS A 221 -8.90 5.40 19.49
CA LYS A 221 -8.41 6.09 20.69
C LYS A 221 -9.45 6.05 21.80
N ASP A 222 -8.94 6.03 23.02
CA ASP A 222 -9.73 6.22 24.25
C ASP A 222 -10.81 5.15 24.49
N GLN A 223 -10.59 3.92 24.02
CA GLN A 223 -11.47 2.82 24.40
C GLN A 223 -11.35 2.52 25.89
N VAL A 224 -12.49 2.46 26.56
CA VAL A 224 -12.53 2.17 27.99
C VAL A 224 -12.20 0.69 28.22
N CYS A 225 -11.13 0.41 28.95
CA CYS A 225 -10.71 -0.95 29.26
C CYS A 225 -10.88 -1.33 30.74
N ALA A 226 -11.09 -0.35 31.61
CA ALA A 226 -11.33 -0.54 33.04
C ALA A 226 -11.94 0.71 33.66
N THR A 227 -12.54 0.57 34.86
CA THR A 227 -12.95 1.71 35.69
C THR A 227 -12.29 1.57 37.08
N THR A 228 -11.81 2.69 37.61
CA THR A 228 -11.24 2.78 38.96
C THR A 228 -11.94 3.93 39.70
N GLY A 229 -12.87 3.62 40.58
CA GLY A 229 -13.75 4.64 41.16
C GLY A 229 -14.62 5.29 40.12
N GLU A 230 -14.52 6.62 39.97
CA GLU A 230 -15.23 7.40 38.94
C GLU A 230 -14.38 7.61 37.65
N ALA A 231 -13.12 7.15 37.66
CA ALA A 231 -12.22 7.33 36.52
C ALA A 231 -12.30 6.16 35.53
N PHE A 232 -12.30 6.48 34.25
CA PHE A 232 -12.20 5.52 33.16
C PHE A 232 -10.74 5.40 32.75
N ASN A 233 -10.25 4.18 32.65
CA ASN A 233 -8.95 3.89 32.07
C ASN A 233 -9.15 3.53 30.59
N THR A 234 -8.42 4.20 29.73
CA THR A 234 -8.53 4.04 28.28
C THR A 234 -7.29 3.37 27.71
N ILE A 235 -7.46 2.76 26.55
CA ILE A 235 -6.40 2.10 25.80
C ILE A 235 -6.49 2.51 24.33
N HIS A 236 -5.35 2.58 23.69
CA HIS A 236 -5.21 2.73 22.25
C HIS A 236 -3.93 2.02 21.79
N GLY A 237 -3.86 1.74 20.50
CA GLY A 237 -2.68 1.13 19.92
C GLY A 237 -2.83 0.95 18.42
N ASP A 238 -1.73 0.60 17.80
CA ASP A 238 -1.65 0.24 16.40
C ASP A 238 -0.60 -0.87 16.21
N GLY A 239 -0.68 -1.55 15.09
CA GLY A 239 0.25 -2.61 14.77
C GLY A 239 0.12 -3.07 13.34
N LYS A 240 0.92 -4.06 12.97
CA LYS A 240 0.87 -4.70 11.66
C LYS A 240 0.43 -6.15 11.80
N LEU A 241 -0.48 -6.57 10.92
CA LEU A 241 -0.85 -7.97 10.80
C LEU A 241 0.27 -8.71 10.08
N ARG A 242 0.76 -9.78 10.69
CA ARG A 242 1.79 -10.64 10.08
C ARG A 242 1.29 -12.07 9.97
N ILE A 243 1.62 -12.72 8.86
CA ILE A 243 1.43 -14.15 8.72
C ILE A 243 2.69 -14.84 9.23
N SER A 244 2.60 -15.51 10.38
CA SER A 244 3.73 -16.22 10.99
C SER A 244 3.88 -17.65 10.49
N GLN A 245 2.77 -18.24 10.04
CA GLN A 245 2.73 -19.59 9.48
C GLN A 245 1.67 -19.64 8.38
N PRO A 246 1.68 -20.64 7.48
CA PRO A 246 0.72 -20.75 6.38
C PRO A 246 -0.77 -20.72 6.79
N THR A 247 -1.06 -20.99 8.05
CA THR A 247 -2.42 -21.07 8.61
C THR A 247 -2.61 -20.22 9.86
N ALA A 248 -1.62 -19.38 10.24
CA ALA A 248 -1.70 -18.59 11.46
C ALA A 248 -1.37 -17.11 11.17
N TYR A 249 -2.19 -16.24 11.73
CA TYR A 249 -1.97 -14.80 11.73
C TYR A 249 -1.44 -14.36 13.10
N THR A 250 -0.52 -13.41 13.14
CA THR A 250 0.04 -12.83 14.36
C THR A 250 0.00 -11.31 14.32
#